data_810181c1f2c7a93e8f1b922d3c59152a
#
_entry.id   810181c1f2c7a93e8f1b922d3c59152a
#
_cell.length_a   1.000
_cell.length_b   1.000
_cell.length_c   1.000
_cell.angle_alpha   90.00
_cell.angle_beta   90.00
_cell.angle_gamma   90.00
#
_symmetry.space_group_name_H-M   'P 1'
#
loop_
_entity.id
_entity.type
_entity.pdbx_description
1 polymer ?
#
loop_
_entity_poly.entity_id
_entity_poly.type
_entity_poly.pdbx_seq_one_letter_code
_entity_poly.pdbx_strand_id
1 'polypeptide(L)'
;MLIFVSWLLVGTWGTPSLADSEQQFFEYAKEKVIRAVSSQQHWDGPTQGPRIRHEKSVIFVASDLRNGGVYGVGRGISEAISNINWHLRFIDGLGSKVRQGAAIRKAISFQPDAIVLGGIDAVRHKHILKQAEELGIVVIGWHATEFVGGNPEIGLYTNITTDPLAVAEVAALLAIVNSNGQAKTVVFTDPNYEIAMIKANAMVETIKRCATCDVLELHYLPLDKIAEQMPATLQTLDKKYGQEITHLLAINDLYIDYAIPSLETNVEQLRVIPNNISAGDGSKAAYKRINSGQFQLATVPEPLYLQGWQIVDELNRAFNGMPPSGYSAPVHLVTPDNVEELIGQEDKGVYDPQNGYREAYLKIWKR
;
A
#
# COMPACT_ATOMS: atom_id res chain seq x y z
N MET A 1 67.60 23.98 27.84
CA MET A 1 66.57 23.07 28.35
C MET A 1 65.21 23.72 28.04
N LEU A 2 64.66 23.43 26.85
CA LEU A 2 63.39 24.00 26.40
C LEU A 2 62.26 23.03 26.77
N ILE A 3 61.29 23.50 27.56
CA ILE A 3 60.10 22.75 27.96
C ILE A 3 59.02 23.04 26.91
N PHE A 4 58.63 22.00 26.11
CA PHE A 4 57.45 22.03 25.23
C PHE A 4 56.21 21.71 26.07
N VAL A 5 55.30 22.66 26.23
CA VAL A 5 53.97 22.46 26.80
C VAL A 5 53.01 22.14 25.64
N SER A 6 52.64 20.84 25.51
CA SER A 6 51.59 20.38 24.60
C SER A 6 50.21 20.71 25.17
N TRP A 7 49.49 21.58 24.53
CA TRP A 7 48.04 21.80 24.78
C TRP A 7 47.23 20.69 24.11
N LEU A 8 46.67 19.78 24.89
CA LEU A 8 45.66 18.85 24.43
C LEU A 8 44.30 19.62 24.31
N LEU A 9 43.87 19.91 23.07
CA LEU A 9 42.54 20.35 22.77
C LEU A 9 41.60 19.14 22.92
N VAL A 10 40.96 19.01 24.07
CA VAL A 10 39.83 18.10 24.27
C VAL A 10 38.63 18.75 23.60
N GLY A 11 38.34 18.32 22.38
CA GLY A 11 37.11 18.66 21.70
C GLY A 11 35.91 18.03 22.48
N THR A 12 35.13 18.87 23.14
CA THR A 12 33.85 18.46 23.71
C THR A 12 32.88 18.19 22.56
N TRP A 13 32.69 16.95 22.21
CA TRP A 13 31.59 16.50 21.39
C TRP A 13 30.33 16.65 22.26
N GLY A 14 29.63 17.77 22.13
CA GLY A 14 28.35 17.99 22.78
C GLY A 14 27.35 16.96 22.24
N THR A 15 26.65 16.26 23.13
CA THR A 15 25.45 15.49 22.75
C THR A 15 24.45 16.46 22.11
N PRO A 16 23.86 16.13 20.96
CA PRO A 16 22.86 16.99 20.33
C PRO A 16 21.75 17.31 21.34
N SER A 17 21.29 18.55 21.34
CA SER A 17 20.16 18.94 22.17
C SER A 17 18.88 18.28 21.68
N LEU A 18 17.85 18.17 22.52
CA LEU A 18 16.53 17.66 22.10
C LEU A 18 16.00 18.45 20.89
N ALA A 19 16.19 19.77 20.87
CA ALA A 19 15.80 20.63 19.76
C ALA A 19 16.54 20.28 18.44
N ASP A 20 17.84 19.93 18.53
CA ASP A 20 18.61 19.50 17.36
C ASP A 20 18.11 18.16 16.81
N SER A 21 17.70 17.23 17.69
CA SER A 21 17.14 15.93 17.28
C SER A 21 15.76 16.08 16.63
N GLU A 22 14.92 16.97 17.12
CA GLU A 22 13.61 17.28 16.54
C GLU A 22 13.75 17.93 15.16
N GLN A 23 14.66 18.89 15.02
CA GLN A 23 14.94 19.53 13.75
C GLN A 23 15.48 18.51 12.72
N GLN A 24 16.39 17.62 13.13
CA GLN A 24 16.91 16.56 12.26
C GLN A 24 15.81 15.60 11.83
N PHE A 25 14.89 15.22 12.71
CA PHE A 25 13.76 14.37 12.35
C PHE A 25 12.79 15.07 11.38
N PHE A 26 12.52 16.35 11.57
CA PHE A 26 11.67 17.14 10.68
C PHE A 26 12.27 17.28 9.28
N GLU A 27 13.60 17.52 9.17
CA GLU A 27 14.29 17.54 7.87
C GLU A 27 14.28 16.15 7.21
N TYR A 28 14.51 15.07 7.98
CA TYR A 28 14.34 13.70 7.49
C TYR A 28 12.93 13.47 6.91
N ALA A 29 11.90 13.94 7.62
CA ALA A 29 10.50 13.81 7.17
C ALA A 29 10.28 14.53 5.83
N LYS A 30 10.77 15.77 5.69
CA LYS A 30 10.71 16.54 4.44
C LYS A 30 11.41 15.82 3.28
N GLU A 31 12.64 15.34 3.50
CA GLU A 31 13.40 14.64 2.46
C GLU A 31 12.67 13.36 2.00
N LYS A 32 12.11 12.59 2.93
CA LYS A 32 11.35 11.39 2.61
C LYS A 32 10.08 11.70 1.81
N VAL A 33 9.33 12.73 2.20
CA VAL A 33 8.13 13.19 1.50
C VAL A 33 8.49 13.66 0.09
N ILE A 34 9.48 14.52 -0.07
CA ILE A 34 9.95 15.01 -1.38
C ILE A 34 10.37 13.85 -2.29
N ARG A 35 11.12 12.89 -1.74
CA ARG A 35 11.55 11.71 -2.50
C ARG A 35 10.37 10.85 -2.95
N ALA A 36 9.35 10.68 -2.11
CA ALA A 36 8.16 9.90 -2.43
C ALA A 36 7.24 10.59 -3.45
N VAL A 37 7.20 11.92 -3.50
CA VAL A 37 6.46 12.70 -4.53
C VAL A 37 7.12 12.60 -5.90
N SER A 38 8.45 12.39 -5.94
CA SER A 38 9.22 12.34 -7.19
C SER A 38 8.82 11.11 -8.02
N SER A 39 8.62 11.32 -9.32
CA SER A 39 8.27 10.23 -10.24
C SER A 39 9.46 9.30 -10.49
N GLN A 40 9.18 7.99 -10.53
CA GLN A 40 10.16 6.97 -10.93
C GLN A 40 10.29 6.96 -12.46
N GLN A 41 11.40 7.45 -12.99
CA GLN A 41 11.63 7.60 -14.44
C GLN A 41 12.34 6.39 -15.07
N HIS A 42 12.98 5.53 -14.29
CA HIS A 42 13.78 4.41 -14.78
C HIS A 42 13.35 3.11 -14.10
N TRP A 43 13.36 2.03 -14.90
CA TRP A 43 13.11 0.70 -14.39
C TRP A 43 14.26 0.24 -13.48
N ASP A 44 13.93 -0.12 -12.25
CA ASP A 44 14.83 -0.61 -11.21
C ASP A 44 14.59 -2.09 -10.83
N GLY A 45 13.62 -2.74 -11.49
CA GLY A 45 13.26 -4.12 -11.24
C GLY A 45 14.05 -5.14 -12.08
N PRO A 46 13.55 -6.38 -12.19
CA PRO A 46 14.22 -7.46 -12.89
C PRO A 46 14.55 -7.14 -14.35
N THR A 47 15.78 -7.46 -14.75
CA THR A 47 16.25 -7.36 -16.15
C THR A 47 16.55 -8.73 -16.75
N GLN A 48 16.45 -9.80 -15.94
CA GLN A 48 16.70 -11.19 -16.32
C GLN A 48 15.62 -12.09 -15.71
N GLY A 49 15.27 -13.13 -16.47
CA GLY A 49 14.28 -14.12 -16.05
C GLY A 49 14.10 -15.18 -17.11
N PRO A 50 13.22 -16.16 -16.87
CA PRO A 50 13.00 -17.26 -17.81
C PRO A 50 12.11 -16.81 -18.98
N ARG A 51 12.32 -17.43 -20.15
CA ARG A 51 11.39 -17.31 -21.26
C ARG A 51 9.98 -17.72 -20.81
N ILE A 52 8.97 -17.06 -21.35
CA ILE A 52 7.58 -17.33 -20.97
C ILE A 52 7.17 -18.78 -21.27
N ARG A 53 6.57 -19.46 -20.31
CA ARG A 53 5.88 -20.73 -20.53
C ARG A 53 4.57 -20.47 -21.26
N HIS A 54 4.22 -21.36 -22.18
CA HIS A 54 2.98 -21.26 -22.95
C HIS A 54 1.81 -21.99 -22.25
N GLU A 55 0.59 -21.61 -22.63
CA GLU A 55 -0.66 -22.31 -22.29
C GLU A 55 -0.86 -22.54 -20.78
N LYS A 56 -0.73 -21.47 -20.00
CA LYS A 56 -0.98 -21.51 -18.56
C LYS A 56 -2.37 -21.00 -18.21
N SER A 57 -3.00 -21.63 -17.22
CA SER A 57 -4.27 -21.23 -16.64
C SER A 57 -4.08 -20.62 -15.26
N VAL A 58 -4.55 -19.40 -15.08
CA VAL A 58 -4.41 -18.61 -13.85
C VAL A 58 -5.82 -18.25 -13.35
N ILE A 59 -6.06 -18.42 -12.05
CA ILE A 59 -7.30 -17.94 -11.40
C ILE A 59 -6.93 -16.85 -10.40
N PHE A 60 -7.46 -15.64 -10.62
CA PHE A 60 -7.39 -14.54 -9.66
C PHE A 60 -8.59 -14.64 -8.72
N VAL A 61 -8.32 -14.91 -7.45
CA VAL A 61 -9.32 -14.93 -6.39
C VAL A 61 -9.26 -13.60 -5.65
N ALA A 62 -10.25 -12.75 -5.92
CA ALA A 62 -10.37 -11.43 -5.31
C ALA A 62 -10.98 -11.50 -3.91
N SER A 63 -10.50 -10.72 -2.98
CA SER A 63 -11.18 -10.51 -1.69
C SER A 63 -12.53 -9.82 -1.88
N ASP A 64 -12.56 -8.79 -2.71
CA ASP A 64 -13.73 -8.01 -3.12
C ASP A 64 -13.38 -7.18 -4.36
N LEU A 65 -14.04 -7.41 -5.49
CA LEU A 65 -13.80 -6.65 -6.72
C LEU A 65 -14.33 -5.21 -6.69
N ARG A 66 -15.10 -4.84 -5.66
CA ARG A 66 -15.49 -3.44 -5.41
C ARG A 66 -14.33 -2.61 -4.85
N ASN A 67 -13.32 -3.25 -4.25
CA ASN A 67 -12.11 -2.58 -3.82
C ASN A 67 -11.25 -2.19 -5.04
N GLY A 68 -10.96 -0.89 -5.18
CA GLY A 68 -10.23 -0.33 -6.32
C GLY A 68 -8.82 -0.91 -6.50
N GLY A 69 -8.11 -1.20 -5.39
CA GLY A 69 -6.77 -1.83 -5.42
C GLY A 69 -6.83 -3.26 -5.95
N VAL A 70 -7.73 -4.09 -5.39
CA VAL A 70 -7.94 -5.48 -5.83
C VAL A 70 -8.35 -5.54 -7.31
N TYR A 71 -9.27 -4.66 -7.73
CA TYR A 71 -9.69 -4.57 -9.13
C TYR A 71 -8.54 -4.11 -10.03
N GLY A 72 -7.77 -3.10 -9.61
CA GLY A 72 -6.66 -2.53 -10.36
C GLY A 72 -5.54 -3.53 -10.63
N VAL A 73 -5.11 -4.29 -9.62
CA VAL A 73 -4.09 -5.34 -9.81
C VAL A 73 -4.60 -6.45 -10.74
N GLY A 74 -5.87 -6.85 -10.62
CA GLY A 74 -6.49 -7.79 -11.55
C GLY A 74 -6.48 -7.30 -13.00
N ARG A 75 -6.69 -6.00 -13.23
CA ARG A 75 -6.54 -5.35 -14.55
C ARG A 75 -5.09 -5.39 -15.06
N GLY A 76 -4.12 -5.14 -14.18
CA GLY A 76 -2.71 -5.24 -14.51
C GLY A 76 -2.31 -6.66 -14.93
N ILE A 77 -2.81 -7.69 -14.23
CA ILE A 77 -2.63 -9.10 -14.63
C ILE A 77 -3.26 -9.36 -16.00
N SER A 78 -4.50 -8.87 -16.24
CA SER A 78 -5.17 -9.04 -17.53
C SER A 78 -4.40 -8.38 -18.66
N GLU A 79 -3.85 -7.17 -18.44
CA GLU A 79 -3.01 -6.48 -19.43
C GLU A 79 -1.74 -7.28 -19.75
N ALA A 80 -1.04 -7.76 -18.72
CA ALA A 80 0.18 -8.57 -18.91
C ALA A 80 -0.11 -9.85 -19.69
N ILE A 81 -1.16 -10.58 -19.30
CA ILE A 81 -1.56 -11.85 -19.94
C ILE A 81 -2.00 -11.66 -21.39
N SER A 82 -2.57 -10.51 -21.76
CA SER A 82 -2.96 -10.22 -23.15
C SER A 82 -1.77 -10.22 -24.13
N ASN A 83 -0.55 -10.14 -23.66
CA ASN A 83 0.69 -10.19 -24.44
C ASN A 83 1.28 -11.60 -24.57
N ILE A 84 0.67 -12.59 -23.90
CA ILE A 84 1.15 -13.97 -23.86
C ILE A 84 -0.03 -14.95 -23.98
N ASN A 85 0.23 -16.21 -24.26
CA ASN A 85 -0.83 -17.21 -24.44
C ASN A 85 -1.19 -17.88 -23.10
N TRP A 86 -1.77 -17.11 -22.15
CA TRP A 86 -2.28 -17.60 -20.88
C TRP A 86 -3.77 -17.32 -20.75
N HIS A 87 -4.45 -18.10 -19.91
CA HIS A 87 -5.87 -17.93 -19.62
C HIS A 87 -6.06 -17.41 -18.20
N LEU A 88 -6.86 -16.33 -18.05
CA LEU A 88 -7.18 -15.73 -16.76
C LEU A 88 -8.68 -15.87 -16.46
N ARG A 89 -8.99 -16.28 -15.24
CA ARG A 89 -10.36 -16.29 -14.69
C ARG A 89 -10.40 -15.56 -13.36
N PHE A 90 -11.48 -14.83 -13.11
CA PHE A 90 -11.73 -14.16 -11.84
C PHE A 90 -12.76 -14.91 -11.01
N ILE A 91 -12.56 -14.99 -9.69
CA ILE A 91 -13.54 -15.43 -8.71
C ILE A 91 -13.58 -14.39 -7.59
N ASP A 92 -14.78 -13.84 -7.31
CA ASP A 92 -14.97 -12.79 -6.32
C ASP A 92 -15.37 -13.36 -4.97
N GLY A 93 -14.66 -12.99 -3.90
CA GLY A 93 -14.96 -13.33 -2.51
C GLY A 93 -16.01 -12.43 -1.86
N LEU A 94 -16.42 -11.34 -2.57
CA LEU A 94 -17.51 -10.43 -2.17
C LEU A 94 -17.32 -9.83 -0.76
N GLY A 95 -16.10 -9.60 -0.31
CA GLY A 95 -15.76 -9.01 0.98
C GLY A 95 -15.98 -9.94 2.19
N SER A 96 -16.45 -11.19 1.96
CA SER A 96 -16.74 -12.13 3.03
C SER A 96 -15.64 -13.18 3.22
N LYS A 97 -15.06 -13.24 4.41
CA LYS A 97 -14.02 -14.23 4.75
C LYS A 97 -14.43 -15.67 4.47
N VAL A 98 -15.71 -16.02 4.72
CA VAL A 98 -16.27 -17.35 4.42
C VAL A 98 -16.32 -17.60 2.92
N ARG A 99 -16.78 -16.60 2.15
CA ARG A 99 -16.82 -16.67 0.68
C ARG A 99 -15.45 -16.71 0.05
N GLN A 100 -14.46 -15.98 0.61
CA GLN A 100 -13.06 -16.02 0.17
C GLN A 100 -12.50 -17.45 0.25
N GLY A 101 -12.69 -18.15 1.39
CA GLY A 101 -12.29 -19.56 1.52
C GLY A 101 -13.02 -20.50 0.57
N ALA A 102 -14.32 -20.27 0.31
CA ALA A 102 -15.07 -21.03 -0.69
C ALA A 102 -14.58 -20.75 -2.11
N ALA A 103 -14.22 -19.51 -2.43
CA ALA A 103 -13.68 -19.10 -3.72
C ALA A 103 -12.31 -19.75 -4.00
N ILE A 104 -11.42 -19.83 -2.99
CA ILE A 104 -10.13 -20.54 -3.12
C ILE A 104 -10.36 -22.03 -3.39
N ARG A 105 -11.24 -22.71 -2.63
CA ARG A 105 -11.57 -24.12 -2.88
C ARG A 105 -12.17 -24.33 -4.26
N LYS A 106 -13.03 -23.42 -4.74
CA LYS A 106 -13.56 -23.45 -6.09
C LYS A 106 -12.46 -23.26 -7.13
N ALA A 107 -11.50 -22.36 -6.89
CA ALA A 107 -10.35 -22.19 -7.78
C ALA A 107 -9.54 -23.49 -7.88
N ILE A 108 -9.24 -24.14 -6.75
CA ILE A 108 -8.52 -25.42 -6.72
C ILE A 108 -9.28 -26.52 -7.51
N SER A 109 -10.62 -26.57 -7.41
CA SER A 109 -11.42 -27.58 -8.13
C SER A 109 -11.35 -27.47 -9.65
N PHE A 110 -10.92 -26.34 -10.20
CA PHE A 110 -10.64 -26.19 -11.63
C PHE A 110 -9.24 -26.67 -12.05
N GLN A 111 -8.41 -27.06 -11.08
CA GLN A 111 -7.02 -27.50 -11.30
C GLN A 111 -6.22 -26.54 -12.21
N PRO A 112 -6.16 -25.24 -11.90
CA PRO A 112 -5.36 -24.30 -12.68
C PRO A 112 -3.86 -24.54 -12.44
N ASP A 113 -3.00 -23.99 -13.32
CA ASP A 113 -1.56 -23.97 -13.07
C ASP A 113 -1.22 -23.05 -11.89
N ALA A 114 -1.99 -21.98 -11.68
CA ALA A 114 -1.78 -21.06 -10.57
C ALA A 114 -3.05 -20.40 -10.03
N ILE A 115 -2.98 -20.00 -8.76
CA ILE A 115 -3.96 -19.15 -8.09
C ILE A 115 -3.26 -17.88 -7.59
N VAL A 116 -3.87 -16.73 -7.86
CA VAL A 116 -3.45 -15.44 -7.31
C VAL A 116 -4.47 -14.99 -6.29
N LEU A 117 -4.03 -14.73 -5.06
CA LEU A 117 -4.86 -14.19 -3.98
C LEU A 117 -4.80 -12.67 -4.02
N GLY A 118 -5.89 -12.01 -4.39
CA GLY A 118 -5.99 -10.54 -4.43
C GLY A 118 -6.58 -9.98 -3.14
N GLY A 119 -5.75 -9.52 -2.20
CA GLY A 119 -6.18 -8.95 -0.92
C GLY A 119 -6.81 -9.96 0.05
N ILE A 120 -6.49 -11.23 -0.09
CA ILE A 120 -6.96 -12.30 0.79
C ILE A 120 -5.84 -12.72 1.73
N ASP A 121 -6.08 -12.70 3.04
CA ASP A 121 -5.13 -13.15 4.06
C ASP A 121 -4.79 -14.64 3.88
N ALA A 122 -3.55 -14.91 3.44
CA ALA A 122 -3.07 -16.25 3.16
C ALA A 122 -2.89 -17.08 4.43
N VAL A 123 -2.50 -16.48 5.55
CA VAL A 123 -2.28 -17.17 6.83
C VAL A 123 -3.57 -17.79 7.33
N ARG A 124 -4.68 -17.07 7.22
CA ARG A 124 -6.03 -17.57 7.56
C ARG A 124 -6.43 -18.79 6.75
N HIS A 125 -5.98 -18.89 5.51
CA HIS A 125 -6.35 -19.95 4.58
C HIS A 125 -5.26 -21.02 4.37
N LYS A 126 -4.20 -21.04 5.21
CA LYS A 126 -3.03 -21.91 5.06
C LYS A 126 -3.35 -23.37 4.76
N HIS A 127 -4.37 -23.93 5.40
CA HIS A 127 -4.75 -25.34 5.15
C HIS A 127 -5.27 -25.58 3.72
N ILE A 128 -5.99 -24.61 3.15
CA ILE A 128 -6.50 -24.69 1.78
C ILE A 128 -5.34 -24.47 0.80
N LEU A 129 -4.40 -23.57 1.11
CA LEU A 129 -3.24 -23.30 0.27
C LEU A 129 -2.28 -24.48 0.22
N LYS A 130 -2.11 -25.20 1.33
CA LYS A 130 -1.35 -26.46 1.35
C LYS A 130 -1.95 -27.53 0.45
N GLN A 131 -3.29 -27.63 0.37
CA GLN A 131 -3.94 -28.52 -0.59
C GLN A 131 -3.67 -28.11 -2.05
N ALA A 132 -3.60 -26.80 -2.34
CA ALA A 132 -3.22 -26.32 -3.66
C ALA A 132 -1.76 -26.71 -3.99
N GLU A 133 -0.84 -26.54 -3.04
CA GLU A 133 0.58 -26.93 -3.18
C GLU A 133 0.73 -28.45 -3.45
N GLU A 134 0.02 -29.29 -2.69
CA GLU A 134 0.01 -30.76 -2.88
C GLU A 134 -0.47 -31.18 -4.29
N LEU A 135 -1.31 -30.37 -4.91
CA LEU A 135 -1.79 -30.56 -6.29
C LEU A 135 -0.85 -29.92 -7.33
N GLY A 136 0.26 -29.35 -6.91
CA GLY A 136 1.20 -28.67 -7.80
C GLY A 136 0.72 -27.31 -8.32
N ILE A 137 -0.31 -26.71 -7.71
CA ILE A 137 -0.84 -25.40 -8.06
C ILE A 137 0.02 -24.32 -7.39
N VAL A 138 0.61 -23.43 -8.19
CA VAL A 138 1.39 -22.30 -7.67
C VAL A 138 0.44 -21.27 -7.04
N VAL A 139 0.75 -20.80 -5.83
CA VAL A 139 -0.02 -19.73 -5.18
C VAL A 139 0.84 -18.49 -5.02
N ILE A 140 0.38 -17.35 -5.54
CA ILE A 140 0.94 -16.02 -5.34
C ILE A 140 -0.06 -15.14 -4.61
N GLY A 141 0.42 -14.29 -3.70
CA GLY A 141 -0.37 -13.27 -3.02
C GLY A 141 -0.14 -11.87 -3.59
N TRP A 142 -1.16 -11.06 -3.56
CA TRP A 142 -1.08 -9.60 -3.57
C TRP A 142 -1.77 -9.10 -2.29
N HIS A 143 -1.02 -8.41 -1.43
CA HIS A 143 -1.48 -8.03 -0.07
C HIS A 143 -2.04 -9.22 0.72
N ALA A 144 -1.45 -10.40 0.54
CA ALA A 144 -1.92 -11.63 1.17
C ALA A 144 -1.20 -11.97 2.49
N THR A 145 -0.09 -11.31 2.75
CA THR A 145 0.66 -11.33 4.02
C THR A 145 1.16 -9.93 4.34
N GLU A 146 1.66 -9.75 5.53
CA GLU A 146 2.23 -8.50 6.04
C GLU A 146 3.61 -8.16 5.44
N PHE A 147 4.28 -9.12 4.80
CA PHE A 147 5.63 -8.96 4.26
C PHE A 147 5.68 -9.17 2.75
N VAL A 148 6.69 -8.56 2.13
CA VAL A 148 7.11 -8.89 0.76
C VAL A 148 7.75 -10.28 0.76
N GLY A 149 7.47 -11.07 -0.30
CA GLY A 149 8.14 -12.34 -0.52
C GLY A 149 7.34 -13.58 -0.13
N GLY A 150 7.98 -14.73 -0.21
CA GLY A 150 7.32 -16.03 -0.05
C GLY A 150 7.19 -16.49 1.39
N ASN A 151 6.22 -17.39 1.59
CA ASN A 151 6.06 -18.13 2.84
C ASN A 151 5.75 -19.60 2.52
N PRO A 152 6.77 -20.46 2.37
CA PRO A 152 6.58 -21.88 2.05
C PRO A 152 5.83 -22.67 3.12
N GLU A 153 5.83 -22.20 4.38
CA GLU A 153 5.11 -22.87 5.48
C GLU A 153 3.60 -22.87 5.27
N ILE A 154 3.09 -21.89 4.51
CA ILE A 154 1.68 -21.77 4.17
C ILE A 154 1.38 -22.05 2.70
N GLY A 155 2.37 -22.54 1.93
CA GLY A 155 2.21 -22.82 0.50
C GLY A 155 2.14 -21.57 -0.39
N LEU A 156 2.72 -20.45 0.05
CA LEU A 156 2.75 -19.20 -0.70
C LEU A 156 4.12 -19.02 -1.37
N TYR A 157 4.17 -19.04 -2.70
CA TYR A 157 5.41 -18.87 -3.47
C TYR A 157 6.01 -17.47 -3.27
N THR A 158 5.20 -16.43 -3.41
CA THR A 158 5.59 -15.05 -3.08
C THR A 158 4.36 -14.18 -2.82
N ASN A 159 4.54 -13.08 -2.09
CA ASN A 159 3.55 -12.03 -1.88
C ASN A 159 4.06 -10.73 -2.49
N ILE A 160 3.28 -10.15 -3.38
CA ILE A 160 3.54 -8.87 -4.04
C ILE A 160 2.87 -7.76 -3.27
N THR A 161 3.63 -6.78 -2.87
CA THR A 161 3.18 -5.55 -2.19
C THR A 161 4.32 -4.53 -2.24
N THR A 162 4.02 -3.25 -2.24
CA THR A 162 5.00 -2.25 -1.79
C THR A 162 5.22 -2.45 -0.30
N ASP A 163 6.40 -2.12 0.21
CA ASP A 163 6.69 -2.27 1.65
C ASP A 163 5.65 -1.54 2.51
N PRO A 164 4.78 -2.27 3.26
CA PRO A 164 3.70 -1.65 4.01
C PRO A 164 4.16 -0.69 5.10
N LEU A 165 5.36 -0.92 5.66
CA LEU A 165 5.95 -0.05 6.67
C LEU A 165 6.37 1.27 6.03
N ALA A 166 7.02 1.22 4.87
CA ALA A 166 7.45 2.41 4.15
C ALA A 166 6.25 3.22 3.62
N VAL A 167 5.19 2.56 3.14
CA VAL A 167 3.92 3.21 2.72
C VAL A 167 3.29 3.96 3.89
N ALA A 168 3.19 3.32 5.05
CA ALA A 168 2.62 3.92 6.26
C ALA A 168 3.50 5.05 6.82
N GLU A 169 4.83 4.86 6.83
CA GLU A 169 5.77 5.90 7.24
C GLU A 169 5.58 7.17 6.42
N VAL A 170 5.55 7.08 5.09
CA VAL A 170 5.39 8.24 4.21
C VAL A 170 4.07 8.98 4.45
N ALA A 171 2.96 8.27 4.65
CA ALA A 171 1.68 8.89 4.97
C ALA A 171 1.73 9.68 6.29
N ALA A 172 2.34 9.12 7.32
CA ALA A 172 2.49 9.77 8.63
C ALA A 172 3.50 10.94 8.57
N LEU A 173 4.62 10.78 7.85
CA LEU A 173 5.59 11.87 7.65
C LEU A 173 4.97 13.06 6.92
N LEU A 174 4.07 12.83 5.95
CA LEU A 174 3.34 13.92 5.31
C LEU A 174 2.48 14.69 6.31
N ALA A 175 1.78 14.02 7.23
CA ALA A 175 0.99 14.71 8.27
C ALA A 175 1.89 15.59 9.17
N ILE A 176 3.07 15.09 9.54
CA ILE A 176 4.06 15.84 10.32
C ILE A 176 4.55 17.08 9.55
N VAL A 177 4.92 16.91 8.27
CA VAL A 177 5.41 18.00 7.42
C VAL A 177 4.32 19.04 7.17
N ASN A 178 3.10 18.59 6.81
CA ASN A 178 1.95 19.46 6.52
C ASN A 178 1.50 20.29 7.73
N SER A 179 1.64 19.74 8.94
CA SER A 179 1.33 20.45 10.19
C SER A 179 2.48 21.27 10.77
N ASN A 180 3.63 21.34 10.09
CA ASN A 180 4.85 21.93 10.65
C ASN A 180 5.25 21.33 12.00
N GLY A 181 5.14 19.99 12.14
CA GLY A 181 5.49 19.29 13.37
C GLY A 181 4.45 19.38 14.49
N GLN A 182 3.20 19.66 14.17
CA GLN A 182 2.11 19.78 15.16
C GLN A 182 0.91 18.88 14.80
N ALA A 183 1.17 17.72 14.21
CA ALA A 183 0.13 16.79 13.81
C ALA A 183 -0.58 16.20 15.04
N LYS A 184 -1.90 16.31 15.08
CA LYS A 184 -2.78 15.60 16.02
C LYS A 184 -3.68 14.67 15.19
N THR A 185 -3.45 13.37 15.32
CA THR A 185 -3.96 12.41 14.35
C THR A 185 -4.95 11.43 14.95
N VAL A 186 -5.96 11.05 14.17
CA VAL A 186 -6.73 9.82 14.36
C VAL A 186 -6.33 8.86 13.23
N VAL A 187 -6.00 7.62 13.59
CA VAL A 187 -5.58 6.60 12.64
C VAL A 187 -6.67 5.54 12.50
N PHE A 188 -7.21 5.35 11.29
CA PHE A 188 -8.21 4.32 10.99
C PHE A 188 -7.58 3.03 10.50
N THR A 189 -8.07 1.90 11.03
CA THR A 189 -7.60 0.56 10.64
C THR A 189 -8.68 -0.51 10.76
N ASP A 190 -8.46 -1.64 10.07
CA ASP A 190 -9.27 -2.85 10.22
C ASP A 190 -8.47 -3.93 10.97
N PRO A 191 -8.89 -4.32 12.19
CA PRO A 191 -8.19 -5.34 12.97
C PRO A 191 -8.31 -6.76 12.40
N ASN A 192 -9.08 -6.94 11.33
CA ASN A 192 -9.26 -8.23 10.69
C ASN A 192 -8.15 -8.58 9.68
N TYR A 193 -7.28 -7.64 9.33
CA TYR A 193 -6.19 -7.83 8.38
C TYR A 193 -4.86 -7.44 9.01
N GLU A 194 -3.90 -8.38 9.02
CA GLU A 194 -2.58 -8.16 9.61
C GLU A 194 -1.84 -7.01 8.93
N ILE A 195 -1.89 -6.93 7.60
CA ILE A 195 -1.29 -5.82 6.84
C ILE A 195 -1.88 -4.45 7.22
N ALA A 196 -3.19 -4.38 7.52
CA ALA A 196 -3.84 -3.15 7.96
C ALA A 196 -3.33 -2.72 9.34
N MET A 197 -3.19 -3.68 10.25
CA MET A 197 -2.66 -3.42 11.60
C MET A 197 -1.19 -2.99 11.57
N ILE A 198 -0.37 -3.59 10.71
CA ILE A 198 1.03 -3.21 10.54
C ILE A 198 1.15 -1.79 10.00
N LYS A 199 0.39 -1.42 8.95
CA LYS A 199 0.34 -0.04 8.44
C LYS A 199 -0.08 0.94 9.53
N ALA A 200 -1.16 0.65 10.26
CA ALA A 200 -1.65 1.54 11.32
C ALA A 200 -0.65 1.72 12.45
N ASN A 201 -0.06 0.64 12.93
CA ASN A 201 0.97 0.71 13.97
C ASN A 201 2.20 1.49 13.50
N ALA A 202 2.65 1.30 12.25
CA ALA A 202 3.76 2.06 11.68
C ALA A 202 3.44 3.56 11.57
N MET A 203 2.22 3.95 11.20
CA MET A 203 1.79 5.35 11.24
C MET A 203 1.84 5.91 12.65
N VAL A 204 1.28 5.19 13.64
CA VAL A 204 1.30 5.57 15.06
C VAL A 204 2.73 5.77 15.56
N GLU A 205 3.62 4.81 15.32
CA GLU A 205 5.02 4.90 15.77
C GLU A 205 5.78 6.03 15.04
N THR A 206 5.48 6.31 13.78
CA THR A 206 6.07 7.41 13.05
C THR A 206 5.65 8.77 13.63
N ILE A 207 4.35 8.96 13.93
CA ILE A 207 3.85 10.19 14.58
C ILE A 207 4.51 10.40 15.94
N LYS A 208 4.68 9.35 16.75
CA LYS A 208 5.32 9.42 18.08
C LYS A 208 6.80 9.83 18.04
N ARG A 209 7.49 9.71 16.89
CA ARG A 209 8.87 10.23 16.73
C ARG A 209 8.93 11.75 16.70
N CYS A 210 7.83 12.43 16.41
CA CYS A 210 7.69 13.88 16.44
C CYS A 210 7.25 14.28 17.86
N ALA A 211 8.10 14.94 18.63
CA ALA A 211 7.84 15.24 20.04
C ALA A 211 6.68 16.19 20.28
N THR A 212 6.30 17.00 19.28
CA THR A 212 5.19 17.96 19.33
C THR A 212 3.93 17.48 18.62
N CYS A 213 3.92 16.20 18.15
CA CYS A 213 2.77 15.57 17.51
C CYS A 213 2.09 14.60 18.48
N ASP A 214 0.80 14.34 18.25
CA ASP A 214 0.00 13.41 19.05
C ASP A 214 -0.79 12.42 18.19
N VAL A 215 -0.88 11.18 18.65
CA VAL A 215 -1.88 10.21 18.20
C VAL A 215 -3.04 10.27 19.17
N LEU A 216 -4.12 10.95 18.79
CA LEU A 216 -5.32 11.10 19.62
C LEU A 216 -6.04 9.76 19.77
N GLU A 217 -6.12 8.98 18.70
CA GLU A 217 -6.79 7.68 18.71
C GLU A 217 -6.31 6.77 17.56
N LEU A 218 -6.10 5.49 17.88
CA LEU A 218 -6.09 4.41 16.89
C LEU A 218 -7.49 3.81 16.83
N HIS A 219 -8.24 4.13 15.78
CA HIS A 219 -9.65 3.78 15.64
C HIS A 219 -9.86 2.51 14.81
N TYR A 220 -10.44 1.49 15.43
CA TYR A 220 -10.73 0.20 14.78
C TYR A 220 -12.10 0.25 14.12
N LEU A 221 -12.14 0.23 12.80
CA LEU A 221 -13.37 0.21 12.02
C LEU A 221 -13.23 -0.79 10.86
N PRO A 222 -13.86 -1.97 10.97
CA PRO A 222 -13.76 -3.00 9.93
C PRO A 222 -14.25 -2.52 8.56
N LEU A 223 -13.53 -2.89 7.49
CA LEU A 223 -13.81 -2.47 6.11
C LEU A 223 -15.24 -2.82 5.65
N ASP A 224 -15.78 -3.95 6.09
CA ASP A 224 -17.15 -4.38 5.79
C ASP A 224 -18.23 -3.58 6.55
N LYS A 225 -17.84 -2.73 7.51
CA LYS A 225 -18.72 -1.90 8.32
C LYS A 225 -18.57 -0.40 8.07
N ILE A 226 -17.60 0.01 7.27
CA ILE A 226 -17.30 1.44 7.06
C ILE A 226 -18.55 2.21 6.58
N ALA A 227 -19.26 1.67 5.57
CA ALA A 227 -20.43 2.35 5.00
C ALA A 227 -21.53 2.62 6.03
N GLU A 228 -21.72 1.70 6.99
CA GLU A 228 -22.73 1.79 8.03
C GLU A 228 -22.29 2.69 9.19
N GLN A 229 -21.00 2.57 9.59
CA GLN A 229 -20.53 3.12 10.87
C GLN A 229 -19.79 4.45 10.74
N MET A 230 -19.23 4.78 9.57
CA MET A 230 -18.41 5.98 9.37
C MET A 230 -19.13 7.28 9.80
N PRO A 231 -20.41 7.52 9.45
CA PRO A 231 -21.08 8.75 9.86
C PRO A 231 -21.15 8.95 11.38
N ALA A 232 -21.50 7.89 12.12
CA ALA A 232 -21.57 7.92 13.58
C ALA A 232 -20.16 8.03 14.22
N THR A 233 -19.17 7.41 13.60
CA THR A 233 -17.78 7.49 14.02
C THR A 233 -17.25 8.91 13.93
N LEU A 234 -17.44 9.59 12.80
CA LEU A 234 -17.00 10.99 12.63
C LEU A 234 -17.68 11.94 13.62
N GLN A 235 -18.99 11.78 13.86
CA GLN A 235 -19.69 12.56 14.88
C GLN A 235 -19.13 12.33 16.29
N THR A 236 -18.76 11.08 16.61
CA THR A 236 -18.17 10.74 17.91
C THR A 236 -16.79 11.35 18.07
N LEU A 237 -15.95 11.29 17.04
CA LEU A 237 -14.61 11.88 17.01
C LEU A 237 -14.68 13.41 17.12
N ASP A 238 -15.60 14.05 16.39
CA ASP A 238 -15.82 15.50 16.47
C ASP A 238 -16.25 15.93 17.87
N LYS A 239 -17.18 15.21 18.51
CA LYS A 239 -17.59 15.49 19.90
C LYS A 239 -16.44 15.31 20.90
N LYS A 240 -15.57 14.32 20.69
CA LYS A 240 -14.50 13.97 21.62
C LYS A 240 -13.28 14.89 21.48
N TYR A 241 -12.88 15.22 20.28
CA TYR A 241 -11.64 15.92 19.99
C TYR A 241 -11.86 17.27 19.29
N GLY A 242 -12.93 17.41 18.49
CA GLY A 242 -13.28 18.67 17.81
C GLY A 242 -12.11 19.26 17.02
N GLN A 243 -11.75 20.49 17.36
CA GLN A 243 -10.69 21.23 16.68
C GLN A 243 -9.27 20.69 16.91
N GLU A 244 -9.09 19.71 17.79
CA GLU A 244 -7.77 19.14 18.01
C GLU A 244 -7.31 18.23 16.87
N ILE A 245 -8.25 17.59 16.13
CA ILE A 245 -7.89 16.72 15.02
C ILE A 245 -7.39 17.55 13.85
N THR A 246 -6.10 17.46 13.54
CA THR A 246 -5.52 18.10 12.36
C THR A 246 -5.53 17.17 11.15
N HIS A 247 -5.35 15.86 11.36
CA HIS A 247 -5.27 14.86 10.28
C HIS A 247 -6.02 13.59 10.65
N LEU A 248 -6.69 13.01 9.64
CA LEU A 248 -7.18 11.64 9.68
C LEU A 248 -6.26 10.80 8.77
N LEU A 249 -5.61 9.82 9.36
CA LEU A 249 -4.79 8.85 8.64
C LEU A 249 -5.57 7.56 8.46
N ALA A 250 -5.51 6.96 7.29
CA ALA A 250 -6.23 5.71 7.01
C ALA A 250 -5.33 4.70 6.29
N ILE A 251 -5.56 3.43 6.53
CA ILE A 251 -4.77 2.35 5.90
C ILE A 251 -5.04 2.19 4.39
N ASN A 252 -6.16 2.76 3.90
CA ASN A 252 -6.50 2.83 2.47
C ASN A 252 -7.55 3.93 2.20
N ASP A 253 -7.84 4.19 0.90
CA ASP A 253 -8.75 5.26 0.47
C ASP A 253 -10.22 5.00 0.82
N LEU A 254 -10.65 3.76 1.07
CA LEU A 254 -12.05 3.43 1.36
C LEU A 254 -12.59 4.16 2.59
N TYR A 255 -11.77 4.37 3.61
CA TYR A 255 -12.17 5.14 4.79
C TYR A 255 -12.58 6.55 4.42
N ILE A 256 -11.82 7.18 3.51
CA ILE A 256 -12.10 8.53 3.05
C ILE A 256 -13.32 8.54 2.12
N ASP A 257 -13.46 7.55 1.22
CA ASP A 257 -14.63 7.43 0.34
C ASP A 257 -15.95 7.47 1.13
N TYR A 258 -16.01 6.76 2.25
CA TYR A 258 -17.20 6.71 3.10
C TYR A 258 -17.29 7.85 4.13
N ALA A 259 -16.19 8.57 4.39
CA ALA A 259 -16.21 9.77 5.22
C ALA A 259 -16.81 10.98 4.49
N ILE A 260 -16.61 11.11 3.16
CA ILE A 260 -16.99 12.25 2.35
C ILE A 260 -18.45 12.67 2.53
N PRO A 261 -19.47 11.79 2.42
CA PRO A 261 -20.86 12.21 2.58
C PRO A 261 -21.16 12.90 3.92
N SER A 262 -20.48 12.45 4.98
CA SER A 262 -20.62 13.07 6.30
C SER A 262 -19.85 14.39 6.41
N LEU A 263 -18.67 14.48 5.79
CA LEU A 263 -17.89 15.70 5.74
C LEU A 263 -18.61 16.78 4.94
N GLU A 264 -19.17 16.45 3.77
CA GLU A 264 -19.95 17.38 2.94
C GLU A 264 -21.20 17.89 3.64
N THR A 265 -21.94 16.99 4.31
CA THR A 265 -23.22 17.35 4.96
C THR A 265 -22.99 18.21 6.22
N ASN A 266 -21.85 18.05 6.87
CA ASN A 266 -21.55 18.66 8.15
C ASN A 266 -20.51 19.79 8.07
N VAL A 267 -20.09 20.19 6.84
CA VAL A 267 -19.08 21.27 6.66
C VAL A 267 -19.42 22.53 7.46
N GLU A 268 -20.68 22.94 7.53
CA GLU A 268 -21.11 24.10 8.32
C GLU A 268 -21.15 23.83 9.84
N GLN A 269 -21.20 22.56 10.25
CA GLN A 269 -21.30 22.13 11.65
C GLN A 269 -19.94 21.67 12.21
N LEU A 270 -19.05 21.17 11.36
CA LEU A 270 -17.71 20.79 11.78
C LEU A 270 -16.86 22.04 11.98
N ARG A 271 -16.28 22.16 13.17
CA ARG A 271 -15.42 23.29 13.53
C ARG A 271 -14.11 23.32 12.77
N VAL A 272 -13.60 22.14 12.38
CA VAL A 272 -12.41 21.94 11.57
C VAL A 272 -12.62 20.74 10.67
N ILE A 273 -12.24 20.86 9.40
CA ILE A 273 -12.16 19.74 8.49
C ILE A 273 -10.70 19.24 8.52
N PRO A 274 -10.46 18.04 9.06
CA PRO A 274 -9.10 17.52 9.11
C PRO A 274 -8.59 17.17 7.71
N ASN A 275 -7.27 17.29 7.52
CA ASN A 275 -6.61 16.78 6.33
C ASN A 275 -6.65 15.24 6.32
N ASN A 276 -7.12 14.62 5.26
CA ASN A 276 -7.19 13.17 5.14
C ASN A 276 -6.03 12.67 4.28
N ILE A 277 -5.29 11.68 4.80
CA ILE A 277 -4.18 11.02 4.11
C ILE A 277 -4.38 9.52 4.19
N SER A 278 -4.29 8.81 3.06
CA SER A 278 -4.37 7.36 3.05
C SER A 278 -3.04 6.67 2.72
N ALA A 279 -2.80 5.52 3.36
CA ALA A 279 -1.65 4.66 3.17
C ALA A 279 -1.97 3.49 2.23
N GLY A 280 -2.41 3.78 0.99
CA GLY A 280 -2.77 2.83 -0.07
C GLY A 280 -4.18 3.10 -0.60
N ASP A 281 -4.67 2.43 -1.51
CA ASP A 281 -4.28 1.67 -2.65
C ASP A 281 -4.10 2.56 -3.90
N GLY A 282 -4.62 3.80 -3.85
CA GLY A 282 -4.71 4.73 -4.97
C GLY A 282 -5.95 4.45 -5.82
N SER A 283 -7.01 5.22 -5.63
CA SER A 283 -8.22 5.11 -6.42
C SER A 283 -8.46 6.34 -7.29
N LYS A 284 -9.18 6.14 -8.41
CA LYS A 284 -9.60 7.26 -9.26
C LYS A 284 -10.41 8.31 -8.48
N ALA A 285 -11.17 7.88 -7.47
CA ALA A 285 -11.93 8.77 -6.60
C ALA A 285 -11.00 9.59 -5.70
N ALA A 286 -9.98 8.96 -5.10
CA ALA A 286 -8.96 9.63 -4.29
C ALA A 286 -8.23 10.71 -5.10
N TYR A 287 -7.79 10.40 -6.32
CA TYR A 287 -7.09 11.38 -7.19
C TYR A 287 -7.98 12.57 -7.54
N LYS A 288 -9.27 12.36 -7.83
CA LYS A 288 -10.20 13.47 -8.08
C LYS A 288 -10.34 14.38 -6.85
N ARG A 289 -10.42 13.81 -5.65
CA ARG A 289 -10.50 14.58 -4.40
C ARG A 289 -9.22 15.37 -4.14
N ILE A 290 -8.06 14.74 -4.30
CA ILE A 290 -6.76 15.39 -4.14
C ILE A 290 -6.63 16.56 -5.12
N ASN A 291 -6.98 16.36 -6.40
CA ASN A 291 -6.93 17.40 -7.42
C ASN A 291 -7.89 18.57 -7.15
N SER A 292 -9.07 18.29 -6.64
CA SER A 292 -10.07 19.33 -6.31
C SER A 292 -9.87 19.97 -4.94
N GLY A 293 -8.91 19.48 -4.13
CA GLY A 293 -8.70 19.91 -2.75
C GLY A 293 -9.86 19.55 -1.80
N GLN A 294 -10.69 18.57 -2.19
CA GLN A 294 -11.87 18.17 -1.40
C GLN A 294 -11.54 17.03 -0.44
N PHE A 295 -11.41 17.36 0.83
CA PHE A 295 -11.33 16.41 1.96
C PHE A 295 -10.20 15.37 1.92
N GLN A 296 -9.38 15.32 0.89
CA GLN A 296 -8.22 14.43 0.83
C GLN A 296 -6.97 15.18 0.37
N LEU A 297 -5.98 15.22 1.24
CA LEU A 297 -4.69 15.86 0.98
C LEU A 297 -3.80 15.00 0.10
N ALA A 298 -3.74 13.68 0.37
CA ALA A 298 -2.83 12.78 -0.31
C ALA A 298 -3.24 11.30 -0.19
N THR A 299 -2.63 10.48 -1.05
CA THR A 299 -2.63 9.02 -0.93
C THR A 299 -1.25 8.46 -1.28
N VAL A 300 -0.87 7.35 -0.65
CA VAL A 300 0.34 6.58 -0.98
C VAL A 300 -0.09 5.37 -1.80
N PRO A 301 -0.22 5.47 -3.13
CA PRO A 301 -0.81 4.44 -3.96
C PRO A 301 0.11 3.25 -4.20
N GLU A 302 -0.49 2.11 -4.49
CA GLU A 302 0.19 0.96 -5.09
C GLU A 302 0.28 1.15 -6.61
N PRO A 303 1.39 0.76 -7.26
CA PRO A 303 1.50 0.75 -8.72
C PRO A 303 0.81 -0.50 -9.29
N LEU A 304 -0.52 -0.51 -9.26
CA LEU A 304 -1.38 -1.68 -9.44
C LEU A 304 -1.12 -2.43 -10.75
N TYR A 305 -0.92 -1.70 -11.85
CA TYR A 305 -0.62 -2.33 -13.15
C TYR A 305 0.77 -2.96 -13.16
N LEU A 306 1.79 -2.25 -12.66
CA LEU A 306 3.14 -2.81 -12.51
C LEU A 306 3.12 -4.09 -11.65
N GLN A 307 2.43 -4.06 -10.52
CA GLN A 307 2.30 -5.23 -9.64
C GLN A 307 1.57 -6.39 -10.34
N GLY A 308 0.57 -6.11 -11.18
CA GLY A 308 -0.07 -7.12 -12.02
C GLY A 308 0.90 -7.77 -13.02
N TRP A 309 1.75 -6.98 -13.67
CA TRP A 309 2.82 -7.49 -14.53
C TRP A 309 3.87 -8.27 -13.75
N GLN A 310 4.25 -7.80 -12.57
CA GLN A 310 5.16 -8.50 -11.67
C GLN A 310 4.60 -9.86 -11.27
N ILE A 311 3.30 -9.96 -10.93
CA ILE A 311 2.65 -11.24 -10.62
C ILE A 311 2.82 -12.24 -11.78
N VAL A 312 2.64 -11.80 -13.02
CA VAL A 312 2.81 -12.67 -14.20
C VAL A 312 4.27 -13.11 -14.37
N ASP A 313 5.26 -12.22 -14.14
CA ASP A 313 6.67 -12.60 -14.16
C ASP A 313 7.01 -13.60 -13.05
N GLU A 314 6.51 -13.39 -11.85
CA GLU A 314 6.73 -14.29 -10.71
C GLU A 314 6.07 -15.66 -10.94
N LEU A 315 4.87 -15.71 -11.50
CA LEU A 315 4.26 -16.97 -11.95
C LEU A 315 5.13 -17.69 -12.97
N ASN A 316 5.65 -16.96 -13.95
CA ASN A 316 6.54 -17.54 -14.96
C ASN A 316 7.84 -18.06 -14.34
N ARG A 317 8.41 -17.39 -13.34
CA ARG A 317 9.55 -17.89 -12.56
C ARG A 317 9.21 -19.18 -11.85
N ALA A 318 8.08 -19.23 -11.16
CA ALA A 318 7.60 -20.43 -10.47
C ALA A 318 7.44 -21.62 -11.43
N PHE A 319 6.81 -21.41 -12.60
CA PHE A 319 6.64 -22.46 -13.61
C PHE A 319 7.95 -22.96 -14.23
N ASN A 320 9.02 -22.20 -14.11
CA ASN A 320 10.37 -22.59 -14.52
C ASN A 320 11.24 -23.09 -13.36
N GLY A 321 10.69 -23.26 -12.15
CA GLY A 321 11.42 -23.71 -10.96
C GLY A 321 12.47 -22.70 -10.46
N MET A 322 12.34 -21.43 -10.83
CA MET A 322 13.23 -20.35 -10.38
C MET A 322 12.72 -19.75 -9.07
N PRO A 323 13.56 -19.15 -8.23
CA PRO A 323 13.12 -18.38 -7.06
C PRO A 323 12.39 -17.09 -7.48
N PRO A 324 11.60 -16.48 -6.58
CA PRO A 324 11.05 -15.14 -6.79
C PRO A 324 12.14 -14.11 -7.08
N SER A 325 11.79 -13.05 -7.81
CA SER A 325 12.73 -11.96 -8.15
C SER A 325 13.17 -11.14 -6.92
N GLY A 326 12.34 -11.12 -5.89
CA GLY A 326 12.55 -10.30 -4.70
C GLY A 326 12.29 -8.80 -4.94
N TYR A 327 11.76 -8.42 -6.10
CA TYR A 327 11.45 -7.03 -6.40
C TYR A 327 10.27 -6.53 -5.56
N SER A 328 10.38 -5.30 -5.08
CA SER A 328 9.29 -4.53 -4.49
C SER A 328 9.34 -3.11 -5.05
N ALA A 329 8.21 -2.64 -5.58
CA ALA A 329 8.15 -1.32 -6.16
C ALA A 329 8.43 -0.24 -5.09
N PRO A 330 9.15 0.85 -5.42
CA PRO A 330 9.37 1.95 -4.50
C PRO A 330 8.05 2.66 -4.16
N VAL A 331 8.01 3.24 -2.95
CA VAL A 331 6.87 4.01 -2.47
C VAL A 331 6.72 5.29 -3.29
N HIS A 332 5.49 5.59 -3.69
CA HIS A 332 5.12 6.85 -4.32
C HIS A 332 4.05 7.58 -3.52
N LEU A 333 4.10 8.90 -3.50
CA LEU A 333 3.14 9.76 -2.81
C LEU A 333 2.44 10.66 -3.82
N VAL A 334 1.12 10.58 -3.88
CA VAL A 334 0.29 11.46 -4.70
C VAL A 334 -0.28 12.58 -3.85
N THR A 335 0.04 13.82 -4.26
CA THR A 335 -0.36 15.08 -3.65
C THR A 335 -0.95 16.00 -4.72
N PRO A 336 -1.50 17.18 -4.38
CA PRO A 336 -1.92 18.16 -5.37
C PRO A 336 -0.82 18.55 -6.38
N ASP A 337 0.46 18.43 -6.01
CA ASP A 337 1.57 18.84 -6.88
C ASP A 337 1.82 17.92 -8.07
N ASN A 338 1.40 16.63 -7.98
CA ASN A 338 1.64 15.63 -9.03
C ASN A 338 0.40 14.88 -9.51
N VAL A 339 -0.75 15.11 -8.91
CA VAL A 339 -1.98 14.36 -9.23
C VAL A 339 -2.52 14.65 -10.64
N GLU A 340 -2.25 15.82 -11.21
CA GLU A 340 -2.71 16.18 -12.57
C GLU A 340 -2.16 15.22 -13.64
N GLU A 341 -0.91 14.77 -13.48
CA GLU A 341 -0.27 13.80 -14.38
C GLU A 341 -1.03 12.45 -14.42
N LEU A 342 -1.74 12.12 -13.35
CA LEU A 342 -2.47 10.86 -13.21
C LEU A 342 -3.91 10.96 -13.75
N ILE A 343 -4.56 12.12 -13.61
CA ILE A 343 -5.95 12.34 -14.05
C ILE A 343 -6.05 12.44 -15.56
N GLY A 344 -5.06 13.03 -16.23
CA GLY A 344 -4.98 13.19 -17.69
C GLY A 344 -4.83 11.87 -18.46
N GLN A 345 -4.58 10.75 -17.78
CA GLN A 345 -4.51 9.43 -18.39
C GLN A 345 -5.91 8.80 -18.49
N GLU A 346 -6.63 9.11 -19.56
CA GLU A 346 -8.06 8.81 -19.74
C GLU A 346 -8.46 7.36 -19.49
N ASP A 347 -7.59 6.38 -19.75
CA ASP A 347 -7.93 4.95 -19.67
C ASP A 347 -7.67 4.29 -18.31
N LYS A 348 -6.79 4.80 -17.48
CA LYS A 348 -6.37 4.11 -16.25
C LYS A 348 -6.82 4.80 -14.98
N GLY A 349 -6.57 6.09 -14.82
CA GLY A 349 -6.96 6.90 -13.67
C GLY A 349 -6.44 6.35 -12.33
N VAL A 350 -5.27 5.69 -12.37
CA VAL A 350 -4.54 5.12 -11.24
C VAL A 350 -3.04 5.37 -11.44
N TYR A 351 -2.28 5.39 -10.36
CA TYR A 351 -0.83 5.49 -10.43
C TYR A 351 -0.23 4.32 -11.21
N ASP A 352 0.46 4.63 -12.29
CA ASP A 352 1.12 3.66 -13.16
C ASP A 352 2.47 4.27 -13.60
N PRO A 353 3.61 3.84 -13.01
CA PRO A 353 4.90 4.47 -13.25
C PRO A 353 5.32 4.33 -14.71
N GLN A 354 5.73 5.44 -15.33
CA GLN A 354 6.18 5.50 -16.73
C GLN A 354 7.70 5.22 -16.82
N ASN A 355 8.15 4.12 -16.19
CA ASN A 355 9.56 3.75 -16.05
C ASN A 355 10.03 2.66 -17.04
N GLY A 356 9.17 2.23 -17.98
CA GLY A 356 9.51 1.23 -19.00
C GLY A 356 9.41 -0.23 -18.51
N TYR A 357 8.70 -0.51 -17.41
CA TYR A 357 8.57 -1.86 -16.87
C TYR A 357 7.91 -2.87 -17.84
N ARG A 358 6.93 -2.43 -18.64
CA ARG A 358 6.25 -3.28 -19.62
C ARG A 358 7.20 -3.83 -20.64
N GLU A 359 8.01 -2.96 -21.22
CA GLU A 359 9.05 -3.31 -22.20
C GLU A 359 10.12 -4.20 -21.56
N ALA A 360 10.48 -3.94 -20.31
CA ALA A 360 11.45 -4.74 -19.57
C ALA A 360 10.96 -6.18 -19.37
N TYR A 361 9.72 -6.38 -18.90
CA TYR A 361 9.12 -7.71 -18.73
C TYR A 361 8.95 -8.43 -20.09
N LEU A 362 8.43 -7.75 -21.10
CA LEU A 362 8.30 -8.33 -22.44
C LEU A 362 9.66 -8.77 -23.02
N LYS A 363 10.73 -8.03 -22.75
CA LYS A 363 12.09 -8.39 -23.17
C LYS A 363 12.59 -9.64 -22.44
N ILE A 364 12.28 -9.80 -21.15
CA ILE A 364 12.59 -11.00 -20.37
C ILE A 364 11.86 -12.20 -20.96
N TRP A 365 10.56 -12.09 -21.18
CA TRP A 365 9.68 -13.21 -21.59
C TRP A 365 9.94 -13.71 -23.01
N LYS A 366 10.50 -12.89 -23.88
CA LYS A 366 10.85 -13.25 -25.27
C LYS A 366 12.21 -13.91 -25.42
N ARG A 367 13.07 -13.83 -24.40
CA ARG A 367 14.42 -14.44 -24.42
C ARG A 367 14.32 -15.93 -24.20
#